data_bc6a65add399f4159eae28732eefe033
#
_entry.id   bc6a65add399f4159eae28732eefe033
#
_cell.length_a   1.000
_cell.length_b   1.000
_cell.length_c   1.000
_cell.angle_alpha   90.00
_cell.angle_beta   90.00
_cell.angle_gamma   90.00
#
_symmetry.space_group_name_H-M   'P 1'
#
loop_
_entity.id
_entity.type
_entity.pdbx_description
1 polymer ?
#
loop_
_entity_poly.entity_id
_entity_poly.type
_entity_poly.pdbx_seq_one_letter_code
_entity_poly.pdbx_strand_id
1 'polypeptide(L)'
;MSWSREEIEETVERWIEVNREAEELGDWKILAEMYTEDATYGWNYGAKTEFMAIGRDEIRDLALGVEMAGLGGWEYPYMAKIIDPEQGFFVGFWKQVAGGEREDGTPYETAGIGGSWFKYAGNHQWSWQRDWFDLGNATSLFFELMEKGLLSEGMTARMSRPMEVGKNGLYPVHKAPVGIWVIPE
;
A
#
# COMPACT_ATOMS: atom_id res chain seq x y z
N MET A 1 -13.69 10.10 -20.86
CA MET A 1 -13.03 9.20 -21.84
C MET A 1 -13.14 7.81 -21.26
N SER A 2 -13.53 6.81 -22.03
CA SER A 2 -13.45 5.42 -21.57
C SER A 2 -12.08 4.86 -21.92
N TRP A 3 -11.51 4.08 -21.04
CA TRP A 3 -10.24 3.41 -21.24
C TRP A 3 -10.44 2.01 -21.85
N SER A 4 -9.44 1.48 -22.53
CA SER A 4 -9.45 0.08 -22.93
C SER A 4 -9.43 -0.82 -21.70
N ARG A 5 -10.38 -1.74 -21.58
CA ARG A 5 -10.36 -2.76 -20.52
C ARG A 5 -9.08 -3.59 -20.60
N GLU A 6 -8.68 -3.99 -21.79
CA GLU A 6 -7.47 -4.78 -22.03
C GLU A 6 -6.21 -4.07 -21.54
N GLU A 7 -6.06 -2.77 -21.83
CA GLU A 7 -4.92 -1.97 -21.37
C GLU A 7 -4.87 -1.85 -19.84
N ILE A 8 -6.04 -1.71 -19.17
CA ILE A 8 -6.08 -1.71 -17.70
C ILE A 8 -5.75 -3.10 -17.15
N GLU A 9 -6.26 -4.18 -17.76
CA GLU A 9 -5.96 -5.55 -17.35
C GLU A 9 -4.47 -5.86 -17.47
N GLU A 10 -3.82 -5.49 -18.56
CA GLU A 10 -2.36 -5.59 -18.73
C GLU A 10 -1.60 -4.79 -17.66
N THR A 11 -2.07 -3.59 -17.34
CA THR A 11 -1.47 -2.75 -16.30
C THR A 11 -1.61 -3.39 -14.92
N VAL A 12 -2.76 -3.98 -14.62
CA VAL A 12 -3.00 -4.70 -13.36
C VAL A 12 -2.12 -5.95 -13.26
N GLU A 13 -1.97 -6.71 -14.33
CA GLU A 13 -1.09 -7.88 -14.36
C GLU A 13 0.37 -7.48 -14.11
N ARG A 14 0.85 -6.44 -14.80
CA ARG A 14 2.17 -5.89 -14.57
C ARG A 14 2.35 -5.37 -13.13
N TRP A 15 1.35 -4.69 -12.57
CA TRP A 15 1.36 -4.26 -11.18
C TRP A 15 1.56 -5.42 -10.21
N ILE A 16 0.86 -6.53 -10.42
CA ILE A 16 0.98 -7.73 -9.58
C ILE A 16 2.35 -8.39 -9.75
N GLU A 17 2.90 -8.44 -10.97
CA GLU A 17 4.23 -8.95 -11.22
C GLU A 17 5.32 -8.13 -10.50
N VAL A 18 5.27 -6.79 -10.63
CA VAL A 18 6.22 -5.89 -9.96
C VAL A 18 6.06 -5.95 -8.44
N ASN A 19 4.84 -6.15 -7.91
CA ASN A 19 4.65 -6.41 -6.48
C ASN A 19 5.40 -7.66 -6.02
N ARG A 20 5.28 -8.78 -6.74
CA ARG A 20 6.01 -10.02 -6.41
C ARG A 20 7.52 -9.82 -6.47
N GLU A 21 8.00 -9.09 -7.47
CA GLU A 21 9.41 -8.73 -7.55
C GLU A 21 9.85 -7.88 -6.34
N ALA A 22 9.04 -6.92 -5.93
CA ALA A 22 9.28 -6.10 -4.75
C ALA A 22 9.32 -6.94 -3.46
N GLU A 23 8.40 -7.91 -3.31
CA GLU A 23 8.35 -8.86 -2.20
C GLU A 23 9.64 -9.70 -2.13
N GLU A 24 10.07 -10.26 -3.27
CA GLU A 24 11.29 -11.07 -3.38
C GLU A 24 12.57 -10.26 -3.08
N LEU A 25 12.63 -9.02 -3.57
CA LEU A 25 13.77 -8.12 -3.36
C LEU A 25 13.77 -7.47 -1.97
N GLY A 26 12.60 -7.39 -1.31
CA GLY A 26 12.41 -6.60 -0.10
C GLY A 26 12.52 -5.09 -0.36
N ASP A 27 12.34 -4.65 -1.61
CA ASP A 27 12.40 -3.24 -2.03
C ASP A 27 11.12 -2.85 -2.79
N TRP A 28 10.21 -2.18 -2.11
CA TRP A 28 8.94 -1.74 -2.64
C TRP A 28 9.04 -0.51 -3.55
N LYS A 29 10.16 0.20 -3.54
CA LYS A 29 10.36 1.44 -4.31
C LYS A 29 10.31 1.22 -5.82
N ILE A 30 10.55 0.01 -6.30
CA ILE A 30 10.46 -0.32 -7.72
C ILE A 30 9.06 -0.11 -8.30
N LEU A 31 8.01 -0.16 -7.46
CA LEU A 31 6.63 0.13 -7.86
C LEU A 31 6.41 1.61 -8.24
N ALA A 32 7.29 2.51 -7.85
CA ALA A 32 7.11 3.94 -8.09
C ALA A 32 7.04 4.29 -9.59
N GLU A 33 7.71 3.52 -10.45
CA GLU A 33 7.69 3.74 -11.90
C GLU A 33 6.31 3.50 -12.54
N MET A 34 5.42 2.82 -11.83
CA MET A 34 4.04 2.61 -12.27
C MET A 34 3.10 3.76 -11.97
N TYR A 35 3.59 4.86 -11.40
CA TYR A 35 2.79 6.07 -11.15
C TYR A 35 3.18 7.21 -12.09
N THR A 36 2.21 8.10 -12.37
CA THR A 36 2.49 9.38 -13.02
C THR A 36 3.34 10.29 -12.10
N GLU A 37 3.99 11.29 -12.67
CA GLU A 37 4.84 12.21 -11.89
C GLU A 37 4.06 12.97 -10.82
N ASP A 38 2.79 13.25 -11.06
CA ASP A 38 1.87 13.99 -10.19
C ASP A 38 0.90 13.11 -9.40
N ALA A 39 1.08 11.79 -9.43
CA ALA A 39 0.21 10.84 -8.75
C ALA A 39 0.10 11.11 -7.24
N THR A 40 -1.01 10.67 -6.65
CA THR A 40 -1.18 10.72 -5.19
C THR A 40 -1.50 9.36 -4.61
N TYR A 41 -0.88 9.03 -3.48
CA TYR A 41 -1.10 7.78 -2.77
C TYR A 41 -1.33 8.04 -1.27
N GLY A 42 -2.41 7.49 -0.72
CA GLY A 42 -2.72 7.74 0.68
C GLY A 42 -3.72 6.76 1.29
N TRP A 43 -3.80 6.81 2.63
CA TRP A 43 -4.71 6.01 3.45
C TRP A 43 -4.98 6.67 4.80
N ASN A 44 -5.97 6.16 5.54
CA ASN A 44 -6.22 6.59 6.91
C ASN A 44 -5.31 5.85 7.90
N TYR A 45 -4.71 6.61 8.81
CA TYR A 45 -3.88 6.11 9.90
C TYR A 45 -4.63 6.20 11.24
N GLY A 46 -5.84 5.63 11.26
CA GLY A 46 -6.76 5.71 12.40
C GLY A 46 -7.64 6.97 12.40
N ALA A 47 -8.21 7.30 13.55
CA ALA A 47 -9.26 8.31 13.65
C ALA A 47 -8.78 9.77 13.54
N LYS A 48 -7.50 10.03 13.71
CA LYS A 48 -6.96 11.40 13.81
C LYS A 48 -5.88 11.73 12.80
N THR A 49 -5.36 10.75 12.10
CA THR A 49 -4.20 10.90 11.21
C THR A 49 -4.46 10.20 9.88
N GLU A 50 -4.05 10.83 8.81
CA GLU A 50 -4.03 10.28 7.46
C GLU A 50 -2.61 10.37 6.88
N PHE A 51 -2.29 9.47 5.99
CA PHE A 51 -1.07 9.51 5.18
C PHE A 51 -1.41 9.97 3.77
N MET A 52 -0.56 10.82 3.19
CA MET A 52 -0.64 11.25 1.82
C MET A 52 0.75 11.52 1.26
N ALA A 53 1.11 10.82 0.20
CA ALA A 53 2.27 11.10 -0.65
C ALA A 53 1.79 11.79 -1.94
N ILE A 54 2.47 12.85 -2.34
CA ILE A 54 2.11 13.69 -3.47
C ILE A 54 3.28 13.73 -4.45
N GLY A 55 3.04 13.22 -5.65
CA GLY A 55 4.05 13.01 -6.67
C GLY A 55 4.79 11.69 -6.51
N ARG A 56 5.31 11.19 -7.63
CA ARG A 56 6.04 9.92 -7.72
C ARG A 56 7.20 9.82 -6.72
N ASP A 57 7.92 10.92 -6.51
CA ASP A 57 9.07 10.93 -5.61
C ASP A 57 8.66 10.71 -4.15
N GLU A 58 7.60 11.37 -3.68
CA GLU A 58 7.08 11.12 -2.33
C GLU A 58 6.47 9.71 -2.22
N ILE A 59 5.81 9.22 -3.27
CA ILE A 59 5.32 7.84 -3.30
C ILE A 59 6.48 6.87 -3.13
N ARG A 60 7.57 7.04 -3.90
CA ARG A 60 8.76 6.19 -3.80
C ARG A 60 9.40 6.26 -2.42
N ASP A 61 9.66 7.47 -1.93
CA ASP A 61 10.49 7.66 -0.75
C ASP A 61 9.70 7.50 0.56
N LEU A 62 8.45 7.92 0.61
CA LEU A 62 7.62 7.88 1.82
C LEU A 62 6.70 6.66 1.86
N ALA A 63 5.79 6.49 0.88
CA ALA A 63 4.84 5.38 0.88
C ALA A 63 5.54 4.03 0.72
N LEU A 64 6.32 3.87 -0.34
CA LEU A 64 7.00 2.62 -0.68
C LEU A 64 8.33 2.45 0.05
N GLY A 65 8.96 3.54 0.46
CA GLY A 65 10.21 3.53 1.21
C GLY A 65 9.98 3.45 2.72
N VAL A 66 9.54 4.55 3.32
CA VAL A 66 9.44 4.69 4.78
C VAL A 66 8.33 3.81 5.37
N GLU A 67 7.14 3.81 4.77
CA GLU A 67 5.98 3.06 5.29
C GLU A 67 6.05 1.55 5.01
N MET A 68 6.78 1.12 3.99
CA MET A 68 7.03 -0.30 3.72
C MET A 68 8.37 -0.79 4.31
N ALA A 69 9.11 0.07 4.99
CA ALA A 69 10.38 -0.32 5.61
C ALA A 69 10.20 -1.46 6.62
N GLY A 70 11.03 -2.49 6.48
CA GLY A 70 11.01 -3.67 7.36
C GLY A 70 9.97 -4.73 7.01
N LEU A 71 9.19 -4.54 5.94
CA LEU A 71 8.24 -5.54 5.43
C LEU A 71 8.86 -6.47 4.37
N GLY A 72 10.18 -6.55 4.29
CA GLY A 72 10.85 -7.58 3.47
C GLY A 72 10.45 -8.98 3.92
N GLY A 73 10.08 -9.84 2.97
CA GLY A 73 9.54 -11.18 3.26
C GLY A 73 8.05 -11.22 3.61
N TRP A 74 7.36 -10.07 3.55
CA TRP A 74 5.91 -10.03 3.59
C TRP A 74 5.35 -10.15 2.18
N GLU A 75 4.16 -10.75 2.05
CA GLU A 75 3.45 -10.96 0.79
C GLU A 75 2.08 -10.28 0.82
N TYR A 76 1.65 -9.78 -0.35
CA TYR A 76 0.36 -9.11 -0.54
C TYR A 76 -0.43 -9.77 -1.68
N PRO A 77 -0.82 -11.06 -1.55
CA PRO A 77 -1.54 -11.77 -2.61
C PRO A 77 -2.91 -11.14 -2.87
N TYR A 78 -3.15 -10.77 -4.12
CA TYR A 78 -4.44 -10.26 -4.60
C TYR A 78 -5.46 -11.40 -4.71
N MET A 79 -6.50 -11.35 -3.90
CA MET A 79 -7.55 -12.37 -3.80
C MET A 79 -8.72 -12.10 -4.75
N ALA A 80 -9.00 -10.84 -5.06
CA ALA A 80 -10.03 -10.43 -6.01
C ALA A 80 -9.66 -9.12 -6.70
N LYS A 81 -10.17 -8.94 -7.91
CA LYS A 81 -9.91 -7.79 -8.78
C LYS A 81 -11.22 -7.29 -9.40
N ILE A 82 -11.45 -5.98 -9.38
CA ILE A 82 -12.58 -5.33 -10.04
C ILE A 82 -12.02 -4.22 -10.93
N ILE A 83 -12.42 -4.21 -12.20
CA ILE A 83 -12.01 -3.20 -13.18
C ILE A 83 -13.25 -2.53 -13.74
N ASP A 84 -13.28 -1.21 -13.66
CA ASP A 84 -14.25 -0.33 -14.30
C ASP A 84 -13.55 0.53 -15.38
N PRO A 85 -13.61 0.13 -16.65
CA PRO A 85 -12.94 0.86 -17.72
C PRO A 85 -13.64 2.17 -18.09
N GLU A 86 -14.92 2.35 -17.75
CA GLU A 86 -15.63 3.59 -18.01
C GLU A 86 -15.08 4.72 -17.15
N GLN A 87 -14.78 4.41 -15.89
CA GLN A 87 -14.19 5.35 -14.95
C GLN A 87 -12.65 5.22 -14.85
N GLY A 88 -12.05 4.22 -15.47
CA GLY A 88 -10.62 3.93 -15.36
C GLY A 88 -10.21 3.49 -13.97
N PHE A 89 -11.04 2.70 -13.28
CA PHE A 89 -10.74 2.22 -11.94
C PHE A 89 -10.29 0.77 -11.93
N PHE A 90 -9.33 0.51 -11.05
CA PHE A 90 -9.00 -0.82 -10.58
C PHE A 90 -9.14 -0.87 -9.05
N VAL A 91 -9.85 -1.86 -8.56
CA VAL A 91 -9.95 -2.18 -7.13
C VAL A 91 -9.42 -3.58 -6.92
N GLY A 92 -8.33 -3.69 -6.16
CA GLY A 92 -7.73 -4.96 -5.79
C GLY A 92 -7.91 -5.24 -4.30
N PHE A 93 -8.35 -6.46 -3.96
CA PHE A 93 -8.45 -6.94 -2.59
C PHE A 93 -7.29 -7.89 -2.31
N TRP A 94 -6.52 -7.63 -1.26
CA TRP A 94 -5.34 -8.39 -0.93
C TRP A 94 -5.31 -8.81 0.54
N LYS A 95 -4.55 -9.86 0.82
CA LYS A 95 -4.13 -10.21 2.17
C LYS A 95 -2.80 -9.56 2.48
N GLN A 96 -2.49 -9.45 3.76
CA GLN A 96 -1.18 -9.06 4.26
C GLN A 96 -0.62 -10.21 5.07
N VAL A 97 0.39 -10.88 4.55
CA VAL A 97 0.95 -12.12 5.10
C VAL A 97 2.41 -11.91 5.47
N ALA A 98 2.74 -12.11 6.73
CA ALA A 98 4.13 -12.17 7.19
C ALA A 98 4.69 -13.58 6.95
N GLY A 99 6.00 -13.68 6.78
CA GLY A 99 6.65 -14.98 6.66
C GLY A 99 6.51 -15.85 7.92
N GLY A 100 6.40 -17.16 7.72
CA GLY A 100 6.33 -18.16 8.79
C GLY A 100 4.91 -18.52 9.25
N GLU A 101 4.87 -19.48 10.18
CA GLU A 101 3.63 -20.03 10.71
C GLU A 101 3.66 -20.06 12.24
N ARG A 102 2.48 -20.00 12.85
CA ARG A 102 2.30 -20.23 14.29
C ARG A 102 2.48 -21.72 14.62
N GLU A 103 2.57 -22.04 15.89
CA GLU A 103 2.73 -23.42 16.39
C GLU A 103 1.59 -24.37 15.96
N ASP A 104 0.41 -23.83 15.70
CA ASP A 104 -0.76 -24.57 15.21
C ASP A 104 -0.81 -24.70 13.68
N GLY A 105 0.21 -24.23 12.96
CA GLY A 105 0.31 -24.24 11.50
C GLY A 105 -0.45 -23.13 10.80
N THR A 106 -1.07 -22.20 11.53
CA THR A 106 -1.70 -21.04 10.90
C THR A 106 -0.67 -19.99 10.48
N PRO A 107 -0.82 -19.35 9.29
CA PRO A 107 0.12 -18.34 8.86
C PRO A 107 0.02 -17.07 9.72
N TYR A 108 1.14 -16.33 9.84
CA TYR A 108 1.11 -14.98 10.37
C TYR A 108 0.52 -14.05 9.31
N GLU A 109 -0.79 -13.85 9.35
CA GLU A 109 -1.48 -12.92 8.45
C GLU A 109 -2.35 -11.94 9.23
N THR A 110 -2.52 -10.74 8.68
CA THR A 110 -3.46 -9.75 9.22
C THR A 110 -4.88 -10.26 9.01
N ALA A 111 -5.62 -10.45 10.10
CA ALA A 111 -7.04 -10.79 10.00
C ALA A 111 -7.81 -9.60 9.40
N GLY A 112 -8.69 -9.88 8.45
CA GLY A 112 -9.50 -8.86 7.81
C GLY A 112 -9.23 -8.74 6.31
N ILE A 113 -9.75 -7.68 5.73
CA ILE A 113 -9.66 -7.40 4.30
C ILE A 113 -8.85 -6.13 4.08
N GLY A 114 -7.77 -6.25 3.32
CA GLY A 114 -7.06 -5.12 2.77
C GLY A 114 -7.41 -4.91 1.30
N GLY A 115 -7.18 -3.72 0.80
CA GLY A 115 -7.38 -3.43 -0.60
C GLY A 115 -6.80 -2.10 -1.02
N SER A 116 -6.67 -1.96 -2.33
CA SER A 116 -6.19 -0.75 -2.98
C SER A 116 -7.16 -0.36 -4.08
N TRP A 117 -7.44 0.93 -4.17
CA TRP A 117 -8.25 1.52 -5.23
C TRP A 117 -7.38 2.46 -6.05
N PHE A 118 -7.32 2.21 -7.35
CA PHE A 118 -6.47 2.94 -8.30
C PHE A 118 -7.29 3.66 -9.34
N LYS A 119 -6.75 4.79 -9.82
CA LYS A 119 -7.19 5.49 -11.03
C LYS A 119 -6.13 5.34 -12.11
N TYR A 120 -6.55 4.81 -13.25
CA TYR A 120 -5.72 4.68 -14.43
C TYR A 120 -5.53 6.01 -15.14
N ALA A 121 -4.31 6.28 -15.62
CA ALA A 121 -3.94 7.52 -16.29
C ALA A 121 -3.50 7.34 -17.75
N GLY A 122 -3.54 6.11 -18.27
CA GLY A 122 -2.93 5.77 -19.57
C GLY A 122 -1.47 5.38 -19.44
N ASN A 123 -0.89 4.89 -20.53
CA ASN A 123 0.52 4.52 -20.59
C ASN A 123 0.98 3.53 -19.50
N HIS A 124 0.09 2.64 -19.07
CA HIS A 124 0.31 1.67 -17.99
C HIS A 124 0.72 2.33 -16.65
N GLN A 125 0.16 3.50 -16.34
CA GLN A 125 0.44 4.24 -15.10
C GLN A 125 -0.83 4.56 -14.31
N TRP A 126 -0.64 4.68 -12.99
CA TRP A 126 -1.64 5.10 -12.03
C TRP A 126 -1.45 6.57 -11.65
N SER A 127 -2.52 7.37 -11.66
CA SER A 127 -2.49 8.75 -11.18
C SER A 127 -2.94 8.91 -9.74
N TRP A 128 -3.54 7.85 -9.18
CA TRP A 128 -4.13 7.91 -7.85
C TRP A 128 -4.23 6.52 -7.25
N GLN A 129 -3.91 6.39 -5.95
CA GLN A 129 -4.14 5.17 -5.18
C GLN A 129 -4.63 5.52 -3.78
N ARG A 130 -5.61 4.74 -3.29
CA ARG A 130 -6.02 4.75 -1.89
C ARG A 130 -6.10 3.34 -1.37
N ASP A 131 -5.47 3.15 -0.22
CA ASP A 131 -5.50 1.87 0.47
C ASP A 131 -6.45 1.91 1.66
N TRP A 132 -7.01 0.77 1.95
CA TRP A 132 -7.68 0.50 3.21
C TRP A 132 -7.24 -0.85 3.76
N PHE A 133 -7.10 -0.94 5.05
CA PHE A 133 -6.76 -2.17 5.76
C PHE A 133 -7.22 -2.05 7.21
N ASP A 134 -7.35 -3.20 7.87
CA ASP A 134 -7.69 -3.22 9.29
C ASP A 134 -6.44 -2.91 10.14
N LEU A 135 -6.27 -1.64 10.45
CA LEU A 135 -5.14 -1.15 11.24
C LEU A 135 -5.07 -1.81 12.62
N GLY A 136 -6.22 -2.13 13.24
CA GLY A 136 -6.26 -2.79 14.53
C GLY A 136 -5.70 -4.21 14.46
N ASN A 137 -6.12 -4.98 13.47
CA ASN A 137 -5.61 -6.33 13.25
C ASN A 137 -4.15 -6.32 12.80
N ALA A 138 -3.74 -5.42 11.91
CA ALA A 138 -2.33 -5.28 11.52
C ALA A 138 -1.44 -4.96 12.72
N THR A 139 -1.86 -4.03 13.57
CA THR A 139 -1.14 -3.68 14.81
C THR A 139 -1.05 -4.86 15.77
N SER A 140 -2.13 -5.63 15.92
CA SER A 140 -2.14 -6.82 16.77
C SER A 140 -1.15 -7.88 16.30
N LEU A 141 -1.07 -8.09 14.98
CA LEU A 141 -0.08 -9.01 14.40
C LEU A 141 1.35 -8.52 14.64
N PHE A 142 1.62 -7.23 14.49
CA PHE A 142 2.97 -6.69 14.78
C PHE A 142 3.37 -6.89 16.24
N PHE A 143 2.45 -6.71 17.20
CA PHE A 143 2.72 -7.01 18.61
C PHE A 143 2.96 -8.51 18.85
N GLU A 144 2.18 -9.39 18.22
CA GLU A 144 2.42 -10.84 18.31
C GLU A 144 3.81 -11.21 17.80
N LEU A 145 4.20 -10.70 16.64
CA LEU A 145 5.55 -10.96 16.07
C LEU A 145 6.66 -10.38 16.95
N MET A 146 6.42 -9.21 17.55
CA MET A 146 7.37 -8.59 18.50
C MET A 146 7.58 -9.46 19.75
N GLU A 147 6.50 -9.93 20.37
CA GLU A 147 6.54 -10.79 21.55
C GLU A 147 7.29 -12.12 21.29
N LYS A 148 7.19 -12.62 20.06
CA LYS A 148 7.88 -13.84 19.62
C LYS A 148 9.30 -13.59 19.12
N GLY A 149 9.77 -12.34 19.07
CA GLY A 149 11.08 -12.00 18.52
C GLY A 149 11.22 -12.22 17.01
N LEU A 150 10.11 -12.17 16.26
CA LEU A 150 10.04 -12.43 14.82
C LEU A 150 9.99 -11.15 13.98
N LEU A 151 9.96 -9.96 14.59
CA LEU A 151 10.04 -8.70 13.84
C LEU A 151 11.44 -8.52 13.25
N SER A 152 11.49 -8.07 11.99
CA SER A 152 12.75 -7.61 11.39
C SER A 152 13.31 -6.37 12.12
N GLU A 153 14.60 -6.12 12.00
CA GLU A 153 15.23 -4.90 12.54
C GLU A 153 14.57 -3.64 11.95
N GLY A 154 14.26 -3.64 10.64
CA GLY A 154 13.58 -2.54 9.97
C GLY A 154 12.17 -2.28 10.52
N MET A 155 11.39 -3.33 10.79
CA MET A 155 10.08 -3.19 11.41
C MET A 155 10.16 -2.70 12.85
N THR A 156 11.14 -3.20 13.63
CA THR A 156 11.38 -2.74 15.00
C THR A 156 11.71 -1.25 15.02
N ALA A 157 12.57 -0.80 14.11
CA ALA A 157 12.91 0.61 13.96
C ALA A 157 11.68 1.45 13.56
N ARG A 158 10.87 0.97 12.62
CA ARG A 158 9.61 1.63 12.20
C ARG A 158 8.64 1.79 13.36
N MET A 159 8.37 0.74 14.13
CA MET A 159 7.46 0.78 15.28
C MET A 159 7.95 1.69 16.42
N SER A 160 9.27 1.84 16.54
CA SER A 160 9.89 2.72 17.52
C SER A 160 9.97 4.18 17.07
N ARG A 161 9.71 4.47 15.80
CA ARG A 161 9.77 5.82 15.25
C ARG A 161 8.61 6.65 15.77
N PRO A 162 8.85 7.88 16.30
CA PRO A 162 7.78 8.79 16.66
C PRO A 162 6.92 9.14 15.42
N MET A 163 5.60 9.05 15.55
CA MET A 163 4.67 9.57 14.54
C MET A 163 4.61 11.10 14.67
N GLU A 164 5.35 11.79 13.82
CA GLU A 164 5.35 13.26 13.78
C GLU A 164 4.34 13.75 12.73
N VAL A 165 3.16 14.15 13.18
CA VAL A 165 2.12 14.73 12.32
C VAL A 165 2.63 16.04 11.70
N GLY A 166 2.45 16.21 10.39
CA GLY A 166 2.99 17.31 9.60
C GLY A 166 4.35 17.02 8.96
N LYS A 167 4.87 15.79 9.10
CA LYS A 167 6.12 15.34 8.47
C LYS A 167 5.91 14.00 7.77
N ASN A 168 6.75 13.72 6.78
CA ASN A 168 6.84 12.43 6.10
C ASN A 168 5.49 11.89 5.59
N GLY A 169 4.66 12.76 5.04
CA GLY A 169 3.35 12.38 4.51
C GLY A 169 2.25 12.19 5.57
N LEU A 170 2.52 12.40 6.85
CA LEU A 170 1.54 12.26 7.92
C LEU A 170 0.85 13.60 8.20
N TYR A 171 -0.48 13.63 8.11
CA TYR A 171 -1.31 14.81 8.32
C TYR A 171 -2.42 14.53 9.33
N PRO A 172 -2.93 15.55 10.04
CA PRO A 172 -4.22 15.41 10.73
C PRO A 172 -5.32 15.12 9.70
N VAL A 173 -6.29 14.31 10.05
CA VAL A 173 -7.42 13.96 9.16
C VAL A 173 -8.04 15.21 8.56
N HIS A 174 -8.25 15.20 7.24
CA HIS A 174 -8.74 16.31 6.40
C HIS A 174 -7.80 17.53 6.31
N LYS A 175 -6.50 17.36 6.59
CA LYS A 175 -5.50 18.44 6.48
C LYS A 175 -4.37 18.14 5.49
N ALA A 176 -4.38 16.99 4.85
CA ALA A 176 -3.46 16.73 3.73
C ALA A 176 -3.71 17.75 2.60
N PRO A 177 -2.66 18.17 1.86
CA PRO A 177 -2.80 19.11 0.75
C PRO A 177 -3.74 18.62 -0.35
N VAL A 178 -3.83 17.30 -0.54
CA VAL A 178 -4.83 16.63 -1.40
C VAL A 178 -5.70 15.76 -0.51
N GLY A 179 -7.01 16.00 -0.55
CA GLY A 179 -7.97 15.23 0.25
C GLY A 179 -8.02 13.77 -0.20
N ILE A 180 -8.29 12.86 0.75
CA ILE A 180 -8.30 11.40 0.49
C ILE A 180 -9.32 11.00 -0.58
N TRP A 181 -10.42 11.74 -0.71
CA TRP A 181 -11.50 11.51 -1.67
C TRP A 181 -11.39 12.34 -2.96
N VAL A 182 -10.31 13.10 -3.13
CA VAL A 182 -10.09 13.86 -4.37
C VAL A 182 -9.53 12.91 -5.42
N ILE A 183 -10.39 12.48 -6.34
CA ILE A 183 -10.07 11.60 -7.46
C ILE A 183 -9.78 12.48 -8.67
N PRO A 184 -8.67 12.29 -9.41
CA PRO A 184 -8.40 13.02 -10.65
C PRO A 184 -9.45 12.69 -11.73
N GLU A 185 -9.72 13.65 -12.61
CA GLU A 185 -10.64 13.48 -13.74
C GLU A 185 -10.17 12.45 -14.77
#